data_f636c7cba0a40de7fb191b8b4b8189a4
#
_entry.id   f636c7cba0a40de7fb191b8b4b8189a4
#
_cell.length_a   1.000
_cell.length_b   1.000
_cell.length_c   1.000
_cell.angle_alpha   90.00
_cell.angle_beta   90.00
_cell.angle_gamma   90.00
#
_symmetry.space_group_name_H-M   'P 1'
#
loop_
_entity.id
_entity.type
_entity.pdbx_description
1 polymer ?
#
loop_
_entity_poly.entity_id
_entity_poly.type
_entity_poly.pdbx_seq_one_letter_code
_entity_poly.pdbx_strand_id
1 'polypeptide(L)'
;MMLIKFIKMIPKIIHYCWLSSDPIPADLLSCMESWKKFLPDYEFMLWNFERFPKDKSKWVRDAFDNKKYAFAADYIRIYALYHYGGFYLDMDVEVVKPFD
;
A
#
# COMPACT_ATOMS: atom_id res chain seq x y z
N MET A 1 -1.36 -16.31 22.60
CA MET A 1 -1.98 -14.98 22.60
C MET A 1 -2.81 -14.80 21.35
N MET A 2 -4.04 -14.33 21.52
CA MET A 2 -4.99 -14.21 20.41
C MET A 2 -4.52 -13.24 19.33
N LEU A 3 -3.92 -12.11 19.72
CA LEU A 3 -3.45 -11.10 18.77
C LEU A 3 -2.36 -11.67 17.84
N ILE A 4 -1.40 -12.40 18.39
CA ILE A 4 -0.32 -13.00 17.60
C ILE A 4 -0.89 -14.03 16.61
N LYS A 5 -1.84 -14.87 17.05
CA LYS A 5 -2.52 -15.81 16.15
C LYS A 5 -3.24 -15.09 15.02
N PHE A 6 -3.93 -13.99 15.34
CA PHE A 6 -4.65 -13.19 14.36
C PHE A 6 -3.70 -12.61 13.30
N ILE A 7 -2.57 -12.04 13.74
CA ILE A 7 -1.57 -11.48 12.82
C ILE A 7 -1.02 -12.57 11.89
N LYS A 8 -0.74 -13.76 12.42
CA LYS A 8 -0.23 -14.88 11.61
C LYS A 8 -1.25 -15.39 10.60
N MET A 9 -2.55 -15.17 10.85
CA MET A 9 -3.60 -15.54 9.90
C MET A 9 -3.82 -14.52 8.80
N ILE A 10 -3.28 -13.30 8.92
CA ILE A 10 -3.37 -12.29 7.90
C ILE A 10 -2.38 -12.61 6.79
N PRO A 11 -2.79 -12.55 5.51
CA PRO A 11 -1.85 -12.76 4.40
C PRO A 11 -0.62 -11.86 4.52
N LYS A 12 0.54 -12.40 4.20
CA LYS A 12 1.82 -11.66 4.27
C LYS A 12 1.98 -10.83 3.01
N ILE A 13 1.14 -9.83 2.87
CA ILE A 13 1.13 -8.91 1.74
C ILE A 13 1.17 -7.49 2.29
N ILE A 14 2.07 -6.68 1.75
CA ILE A 14 2.15 -5.25 2.04
C ILE A 14 1.69 -4.51 0.79
N HIS A 15 0.58 -3.79 0.91
CA HIS A 15 0.06 -2.93 -0.15
C HIS A 15 0.57 -1.52 0.05
N TYR A 16 0.96 -0.86 -1.03
CA TYR A 16 1.31 0.56 -1.01
C TYR A 16 0.90 1.19 -2.32
N CYS A 17 0.75 2.50 -2.34
CA CYS A 17 0.13 3.21 -3.45
C CYS A 17 1.02 4.36 -3.90
N TRP A 18 1.25 4.45 -5.22
CA TRP A 18 1.95 5.57 -5.84
C TRP A 18 1.28 5.85 -7.18
N LEU A 19 0.46 6.90 -7.22
CA LEU A 19 -0.36 7.23 -8.39
C LEU A 19 0.30 8.23 -9.34
N SER A 20 1.37 8.88 -8.91
CA SER A 20 2.10 9.82 -9.75
C SER A 20 2.87 9.10 -10.84
N SER A 21 3.06 9.76 -11.99
CA SER A 21 3.98 9.30 -13.03
C SER A 21 5.44 9.66 -12.72
N ASP A 22 5.66 10.49 -11.70
CA ASP A 22 7.01 10.88 -11.28
C ASP A 22 7.69 9.73 -10.54
N PRO A 23 9.04 9.67 -10.56
CA PRO A 23 9.76 8.68 -9.76
C PRO A 23 9.48 8.86 -8.28
N ILE A 24 9.52 7.74 -7.53
CA ILE A 24 9.36 7.78 -6.07
C ILE A 24 10.56 8.51 -5.47
N PRO A 25 10.33 9.54 -4.63
CA PRO A 25 11.43 10.27 -3.99
C PRO A 25 12.35 9.39 -3.13
N ALA A 26 13.61 9.79 -2.99
CA ALA A 26 14.62 9.00 -2.29
C ALA A 26 14.28 8.72 -0.82
N ASP A 27 13.65 9.67 -0.13
CA ASP A 27 13.23 9.49 1.26
C ASP A 27 12.15 8.41 1.40
N LEU A 28 11.22 8.33 0.44
CA LEU A 28 10.21 7.28 0.42
C LEU A 28 10.80 5.93 0.03
N LEU A 29 11.77 5.91 -0.89
CA LEU A 29 12.50 4.68 -1.22
C LEU A 29 13.24 4.14 0.00
N SER A 30 13.78 5.01 0.85
CA SER A 30 14.42 4.62 2.10
C SER A 30 13.44 3.94 3.04
N CYS A 31 12.20 4.44 3.15
CA CYS A 31 11.17 3.78 3.94
C CYS A 31 10.87 2.38 3.38
N MET A 32 10.74 2.25 2.07
CA MET A 32 10.51 0.95 1.42
C MET A 32 11.65 -0.04 1.69
N GLU A 33 12.89 0.43 1.73
CA GLU A 33 14.02 -0.43 2.08
C GLU A 33 13.88 -1.00 3.50
N SER A 34 13.36 -0.20 4.44
CA SER A 34 13.12 -0.69 5.80
C SER A 34 12.07 -1.80 5.80
N TRP A 35 11.05 -1.72 4.95
CA TRP A 35 10.04 -2.79 4.84
C TRP A 35 10.68 -4.10 4.40
N LYS A 36 11.51 -4.06 3.38
CA LYS A 36 12.20 -5.25 2.85
C LYS A 36 13.16 -5.85 3.88
N LYS A 37 13.81 -4.98 4.65
CA LYS A 37 14.75 -5.41 5.68
C LYS A 37 14.08 -6.18 6.80
N PHE A 38 12.95 -5.68 7.31
CA PHE A 38 12.28 -6.25 8.48
C PHE A 38 11.14 -7.20 8.15
N LEU A 39 10.65 -7.18 6.90
CA LEU A 39 9.55 -8.02 6.45
C LEU A 39 9.94 -8.78 5.17
N PRO A 40 11.06 -9.56 5.22
CA PRO A 40 11.56 -10.21 3.99
C PRO A 40 10.63 -11.27 3.42
N ASP A 41 9.73 -11.82 4.25
CA ASP A 41 8.81 -12.88 3.83
C ASP A 41 7.51 -12.33 3.23
N TYR A 42 7.36 -11.00 3.18
CA TYR A 42 6.14 -10.37 2.70
C TYR A 42 6.22 -10.11 1.21
N GLU A 43 5.09 -10.28 0.53
CA GLU A 43 4.93 -9.82 -0.84
C GLU A 43 4.59 -8.32 -0.82
N PHE A 44 5.20 -7.54 -1.71
CA PHE A 44 4.96 -6.10 -1.80
C PHE A 44 4.18 -5.82 -3.07
N MET A 45 2.96 -5.28 -2.92
CA MET A 45 2.08 -4.96 -4.04
C MET A 45 1.96 -3.45 -4.21
N LEU A 46 2.58 -2.95 -5.28
CA LEU A 46 2.43 -1.55 -5.67
C LEU A 46 1.08 -1.35 -6.36
N TRP A 47 0.35 -0.37 -5.91
CA TRP A 47 -0.89 0.07 -6.53
C TRP A 47 -0.65 1.38 -7.26
N ASN A 48 -0.82 1.33 -8.57
CA ASN A 48 -0.73 2.46 -9.49
C ASN A 48 -1.85 2.31 -10.53
N PHE A 49 -1.86 3.15 -11.54
CA PHE A 49 -2.90 3.07 -12.55
C PHE A 49 -2.70 1.95 -13.58
N GLU A 50 -1.59 1.22 -13.54
CA GLU A 50 -1.45 -0.03 -14.27
C GLU A 50 -2.22 -1.16 -13.57
N ARG A 51 -2.06 -1.29 -12.24
CA ARG A 51 -2.74 -2.32 -11.46
C ARG A 51 -4.21 -1.98 -11.24
N PHE A 52 -4.52 -0.71 -11.02
CA PHE A 52 -5.89 -0.22 -10.85
C PHE A 52 -6.14 0.86 -11.89
N PRO A 53 -6.63 0.50 -13.09
CA PRO A 53 -6.87 1.50 -14.13
C PRO A 53 -7.74 2.65 -13.62
N LYS A 54 -7.34 3.86 -13.93
CA LYS A 54 -7.99 5.08 -13.43
C LYS A 54 -9.50 5.09 -13.71
N ASP A 55 -9.91 4.57 -14.85
CA ASP A 55 -11.32 4.55 -15.26
C ASP A 55 -12.10 3.38 -14.67
N LYS A 56 -11.45 2.50 -13.90
CA LYS A 56 -12.14 1.40 -13.23
C LYS A 56 -13.14 1.89 -12.18
N SER A 57 -12.88 3.04 -11.58
CA SER A 57 -13.74 3.66 -10.59
C SER A 57 -13.92 5.14 -10.91
N LYS A 58 -15.17 5.56 -11.06
CA LYS A 58 -15.48 6.98 -11.23
C LYS A 58 -14.99 7.79 -10.03
N TRP A 59 -15.11 7.24 -8.82
CA TRP A 59 -14.65 7.90 -7.59
C TRP A 59 -13.15 8.19 -7.66
N VAL A 60 -12.34 7.19 -8.01
CA VAL A 60 -10.89 7.34 -8.11
C VAL A 60 -10.52 8.35 -9.19
N ARG A 61 -11.14 8.22 -10.37
CA ARG A 61 -10.88 9.12 -11.49
C ARG A 61 -11.21 10.57 -11.12
N ASP A 62 -12.39 10.81 -10.58
CA ASP A 62 -12.83 12.17 -10.25
C ASP A 62 -11.97 12.76 -9.13
N ALA A 63 -11.65 11.97 -8.11
CA ALA A 63 -10.78 12.42 -7.03
C ALA A 63 -9.38 12.79 -7.55
N PHE A 64 -8.80 11.95 -8.39
CA PHE A 64 -7.47 12.20 -8.94
C PHE A 64 -7.48 13.43 -9.86
N ASP A 65 -8.47 13.53 -10.75
CA ASP A 65 -8.57 14.63 -11.70
C ASP A 65 -8.81 15.98 -11.01
N ASN A 66 -9.42 15.95 -9.82
CA ASN A 66 -9.60 17.13 -8.97
C ASN A 66 -8.47 17.33 -7.96
N LYS A 67 -7.33 16.66 -8.16
CA LYS A 67 -6.13 16.76 -7.32
C LYS A 67 -6.36 16.33 -5.87
N LYS A 68 -7.36 15.51 -5.63
CA LYS A 68 -7.64 14.94 -4.30
C LYS A 68 -6.99 13.55 -4.21
N TYR A 69 -5.67 13.53 -4.26
CA TYR A 69 -4.89 12.29 -4.39
C TYR A 69 -5.05 11.37 -3.17
N ALA A 70 -5.15 11.95 -1.98
CA ALA A 70 -5.36 11.17 -0.77
C ALA A 70 -6.68 10.39 -0.81
N PHE A 71 -7.74 10.99 -1.32
CA PHE A 71 -9.04 10.31 -1.46
C PHE A 71 -8.99 9.20 -2.49
N ALA A 72 -8.27 9.41 -3.59
CA ALA A 72 -8.08 8.36 -4.60
C ALA A 72 -7.32 7.17 -4.00
N ALA A 73 -6.24 7.43 -3.28
CA ALA A 73 -5.45 6.40 -2.62
C ALA A 73 -6.24 5.67 -1.54
N ASP A 74 -7.09 6.37 -0.78
CA ASP A 74 -7.94 5.75 0.24
C ASP A 74 -8.90 4.71 -0.36
N TYR A 75 -9.47 5.01 -1.50
CA TYR A 75 -10.34 4.05 -2.19
C TYR A 75 -9.56 2.80 -2.60
N ILE A 76 -8.39 3.00 -3.21
CA ILE A 76 -7.54 1.90 -3.67
C ILE A 76 -7.07 1.06 -2.48
N ARG A 77 -6.74 1.69 -1.35
CA ARG A 77 -6.38 0.98 -0.13
C ARG A 77 -7.47 0.03 0.32
N ILE A 78 -8.72 0.52 0.38
CA ILE A 78 -9.86 -0.31 0.79
C ILE A 78 -10.06 -1.45 -0.20
N TYR A 79 -9.97 -1.16 -1.50
CA TYR A 79 -10.07 -2.17 -2.54
C TYR A 79 -9.02 -3.28 -2.38
N ALA A 80 -7.76 -2.88 -2.15
CA ALA A 80 -6.66 -3.82 -2.01
C ALA A 80 -6.87 -4.73 -0.80
N LEU A 81 -7.22 -4.16 0.34
CA LEU A 81 -7.43 -4.94 1.57
C LEU A 81 -8.65 -5.84 1.47
N TYR A 82 -9.71 -5.38 0.83
CA TYR A 82 -10.92 -6.18 0.64
C TYR A 82 -10.66 -7.41 -0.24
N HIS A 83 -9.94 -7.22 -1.35
CA HIS A 83 -9.76 -8.30 -2.32
C HIS A 83 -8.58 -9.23 -2.02
N TYR A 84 -7.55 -8.75 -1.34
CA TYR A 84 -6.32 -9.51 -1.12
C TYR A 84 -6.01 -9.74 0.36
N GLY A 85 -6.61 -8.99 1.26
CA GLY A 85 -6.18 -9.00 2.65
C GLY A 85 -4.79 -8.41 2.81
N GLY A 86 -4.14 -8.71 3.93
CA GLY A 86 -2.79 -8.22 4.21
C GLY A 86 -2.80 -6.88 4.93
N PHE A 87 -1.74 -6.12 4.72
CA PHE A 87 -1.52 -4.83 5.38
C PHE A 87 -1.35 -3.74 4.33
N TYR A 88 -1.73 -2.53 4.67
CA TYR A 88 -1.44 -1.35 3.86
C TYR A 88 -0.50 -0.44 4.61
N LEU A 89 0.58 0.00 3.97
CA LEU A 89 1.52 0.97 4.52
C LEU A 89 1.51 2.23 3.65
N ASP A 90 1.43 3.39 4.31
CA ASP A 90 1.71 4.65 3.64
C ASP A 90 3.19 4.70 3.27
N MET A 91 3.52 5.38 2.18
CA MET A 91 4.87 5.40 1.64
C MET A 91 5.90 6.01 2.59
N ASP A 92 5.46 6.87 3.52
CA ASP A 92 6.31 7.55 4.48
C ASP A 92 6.49 6.79 5.80
N VAL A 93 5.97 5.56 5.89
CA VAL A 93 6.13 4.73 7.09
C VAL A 93 7.47 4.02 7.05
N GLU A 94 8.25 4.14 8.13
CA GLU A 94 9.47 3.36 8.33
C GLU A 94 9.17 2.18 9.25
N VAL A 95 9.62 0.99 8.86
CA VAL A 95 9.50 -0.20 9.71
C VAL A 95 10.81 -0.38 10.48
N VAL A 96 10.71 -0.51 11.80
CA VAL A 96 11.90 -0.59 12.67
C VAL A 96 12.07 -1.98 13.31
N LYS A 97 11.08 -2.85 13.18
CA LYS A 97 11.14 -4.24 13.66
C LYS A 97 10.06 -5.05 12.95
N PRO A 98 10.17 -6.38 12.91
CA PRO A 98 9.15 -7.24 12.33
C PRO A 98 7.79 -7.09 13.03
N PHE A 99 6.69 -7.36 12.30
CA PHE A 99 5.34 -7.33 12.85
C PHE A 99 5.08 -8.47 13.84
N ASP A 100 5.76 -9.59 13.65
CA ASP A 100 5.66 -10.80 14.45
C ASP A 100 7.05 -11.18 15.01
#